data_cce5c5b5c4ca9626cac0363c34b79313
#
_entry.id   cce5c5b5c4ca9626cac0363c34b79313
#
_cell.length_a   1.000
_cell.length_b   1.000
_cell.length_c   1.000
_cell.angle_alpha   90.00
_cell.angle_beta   90.00
_cell.angle_gamma   90.00
#
_symmetry.space_group_name_H-M   'P 1'
#
loop_
_entity.id
_entity.type
_entity.pdbx_description
1 polymer ?
#
loop_
_entity_poly.entity_id
_entity_poly.type
_entity_poly.pdbx_seq_one_letter_code
_entity_poly.pdbx_strand_id
1 'polypeptide(L)'
;MSVFALGLNHTTAPLEVREQVAFQMETLGHALRDLIGRPRVNEAAILSTCNRTEIYLDVRRWPDIKSKALAFLRDVKGLPPGEFDDKFRFLQEAAAVRHLFAVAAGTESQVVGETEILGQVRAAF
;
A
#
# COMPACT_ATOMS: atom_id res chain seq x y z
N MET A 1 4.00 7.96 -17.29
CA MET A 1 3.14 7.82 -16.13
C MET A 1 2.88 6.35 -15.89
N SER A 2 3.24 5.84 -14.73
CA SER A 2 3.12 4.42 -14.43
C SER A 2 2.49 4.24 -13.04
N VAL A 3 1.52 3.32 -12.96
CA VAL A 3 0.79 3.03 -11.72
C VAL A 3 1.28 1.72 -11.13
N PHE A 4 1.60 1.73 -9.84
CA PHE A 4 2.06 0.57 -9.10
C PHE A 4 1.28 0.41 -7.81
N ALA A 5 1.13 -0.84 -7.38
CA ALA A 5 0.60 -1.18 -6.08
C ALA A 5 1.54 -2.15 -5.38
N LEU A 6 1.84 -1.86 -4.13
CA LEU A 6 2.63 -2.76 -3.28
C LEU A 6 1.93 -2.91 -1.95
N GLY A 7 1.72 -4.13 -1.50
CA GLY A 7 1.09 -4.31 -0.21
C GLY A 7 0.97 -5.76 0.21
N LEU A 8 0.44 -5.93 1.41
CA LEU A 8 0.09 -7.24 1.95
C LEU A 8 -1.33 -7.21 2.48
N ASN A 9 -1.94 -8.39 2.56
CA ASN A 9 -3.30 -8.52 3.07
C ASN A 9 -3.48 -9.87 3.78
N HIS A 10 -4.71 -10.15 4.19
CA HIS A 10 -5.03 -11.38 4.93
C HIS A 10 -4.73 -12.67 4.14
N THR A 11 -4.62 -12.61 2.81
CA THR A 11 -4.29 -13.79 1.99
C THR A 11 -2.79 -14.00 1.85
N THR A 12 -1.97 -12.97 2.06
CA THR A 12 -0.52 -13.04 1.88
C THR A 12 0.24 -13.05 3.20
N ALA A 13 -0.36 -12.59 4.30
CA ALA A 13 0.33 -12.42 5.57
C ALA A 13 -0.56 -12.74 6.77
N PRO A 14 -0.03 -13.40 7.81
CA PRO A 14 -0.77 -13.62 9.04
C PRO A 14 -0.95 -12.31 9.82
N LEU A 15 -1.82 -12.34 10.82
CA LEU A 15 -2.19 -11.16 11.60
C LEU A 15 -0.97 -10.47 12.23
N GLU A 16 -0.04 -11.23 12.77
CA GLU A 16 1.16 -10.68 13.43
C GLU A 16 1.99 -9.82 12.47
N VAL A 17 2.10 -10.24 11.22
CA VAL A 17 2.82 -9.48 10.18
C VAL A 17 2.02 -8.24 9.79
N ARG A 18 0.71 -8.39 9.60
CA ARG A 18 -0.16 -7.26 9.23
C ARG A 18 -0.13 -6.17 10.28
N GLU A 19 -0.12 -6.52 11.56
CA GLU A 19 -0.05 -5.55 12.66
C GLU A 19 1.25 -4.75 12.65
N GLN A 20 2.36 -5.38 12.30
CA GLN A 20 3.67 -4.70 12.25
C GLN A 20 3.77 -3.71 11.10
N VAL A 21 3.01 -3.91 10.02
CA VAL A 21 3.05 -3.08 8.83
C VAL A 21 1.93 -2.01 8.83
N ALA A 22 0.90 -2.20 9.63
CA ALA A 22 -0.25 -1.28 9.67
C ALA A 22 0.15 0.14 10.10
N PHE A 23 -0.50 1.14 9.51
CA PHE A 23 -0.30 2.54 9.86
C PHE A 23 -1.39 3.01 10.83
N GLN A 24 -0.97 3.74 11.85
CA GLN A 24 -1.89 4.47 12.73
C GLN A 24 -2.37 5.73 12.01
N MET A 25 -3.56 6.21 12.37
CA MET A 25 -4.10 7.44 11.76
C MET A 25 -3.13 8.63 11.90
N GLU A 26 -2.47 8.74 13.05
CA GLU A 26 -1.56 9.84 13.34
C GLU A 26 -0.30 9.81 12.47
N THR A 27 0.16 8.62 12.10
CA THR A 27 1.39 8.45 11.31
C THR A 27 1.12 8.33 9.82
N LEU A 28 -0.11 7.99 9.44
CA LEU A 28 -0.48 7.81 8.03
C LEU A 28 -0.26 9.07 7.21
N GLY A 29 -0.69 10.22 7.72
CA GLY A 29 -0.51 11.50 7.05
C GLY A 29 0.94 11.87 6.86
N HIS A 30 1.79 11.61 7.85
CA HIS A 30 3.23 11.83 7.76
C HIS A 30 3.86 10.97 6.67
N ALA A 31 3.53 9.68 6.67
CA ALA A 31 4.05 8.73 5.68
C ALA A 31 3.62 9.13 4.27
N LEU A 32 2.38 9.54 4.10
CA LEU A 32 1.85 9.96 2.80
C LEU A 32 2.56 11.23 2.31
N ARG A 33 2.78 12.21 3.18
CA ARG A 33 3.50 13.44 2.81
C ARG A 33 4.95 13.15 2.41
N ASP A 34 5.62 12.27 3.14
CA ASP A 34 6.98 11.86 2.80
C ASP A 34 7.01 11.19 1.41
N LEU A 35 6.07 10.32 1.14
CA LEU A 35 6.00 9.60 -0.12
C LEU A 35 5.73 10.55 -1.29
N ILE A 36 4.76 11.46 -1.15
CA ILE A 36 4.41 12.44 -2.19
C ILE A 36 5.56 13.43 -2.42
N GLY A 37 6.35 13.71 -1.40
CA GLY A 37 7.49 14.62 -1.52
C GLY A 37 8.66 14.09 -2.32
N ARG A 38 8.66 12.81 -2.69
CA ARG A 38 9.76 12.21 -3.47
C ARG A 38 9.68 12.65 -4.92
N PRO A 39 10.85 12.98 -5.54
CA PRO A 39 10.85 13.67 -6.86
C PRO A 39 10.16 12.93 -7.99
N ARG A 40 10.07 11.60 -7.94
CA ARG A 40 9.50 10.79 -9.02
C ARG A 40 8.06 10.38 -8.78
N VAL A 41 7.50 10.74 -7.65
CA VAL A 41 6.13 10.41 -7.28
C VAL A 41 5.21 11.56 -7.65
N ASN A 42 4.26 11.29 -8.55
CA ASN A 42 3.24 12.28 -8.94
C ASN A 42 2.07 12.24 -7.97
N GLU A 43 1.58 11.05 -7.68
CA GLU A 43 0.45 10.83 -6.79
C GLU A 43 0.70 9.57 -5.96
N ALA A 44 0.14 9.54 -4.77
CA ALA A 44 0.25 8.39 -3.88
C ALA A 44 -1.00 8.23 -3.04
N ALA A 45 -1.29 6.99 -2.68
CA ALA A 45 -2.34 6.65 -1.73
C ALA A 45 -1.85 5.50 -0.86
N ILE A 46 -2.26 5.52 0.41
CA ILE A 46 -1.97 4.44 1.35
C ILE A 46 -3.29 3.96 1.93
N LEU A 47 -3.56 2.66 1.84
CA LEU A 47 -4.69 2.03 2.50
C LEU A 47 -4.16 1.15 3.62
N SER A 48 -4.61 1.37 4.85
CA SER A 48 -4.17 0.60 5.99
C SER A 48 -5.35 0.28 6.91
N THR A 49 -5.67 -1.00 7.01
CA THR A 49 -6.71 -1.52 7.89
C THR A 49 -6.16 -2.72 8.65
N CYS A 50 -6.97 -3.36 9.49
CA CYS A 50 -6.56 -4.60 10.15
C CYS A 50 -6.32 -5.75 9.15
N ASN A 51 -6.87 -5.66 7.93
CA ASN A 51 -6.80 -6.71 6.92
C ASN A 51 -5.70 -6.49 5.89
N ARG A 52 -5.25 -5.25 5.69
CA ARG A 52 -4.28 -4.94 4.63
C ARG A 52 -3.53 -3.64 4.87
N THR A 53 -2.35 -3.56 4.28
CA THR A 53 -1.61 -2.32 4.09
C THR A 53 -1.13 -2.30 2.66
N GLU A 54 -1.55 -1.29 1.89
CA GLU A 54 -1.26 -1.19 0.46
C GLU A 54 -0.86 0.24 0.12
N ILE A 55 0.18 0.36 -0.71
CA ILE A 55 0.64 1.63 -1.26
C ILE A 55 0.35 1.64 -2.75
N TYR A 56 -0.28 2.70 -3.22
CA TYR A 56 -0.55 2.95 -4.63
C TYR A 56 0.23 4.17 -5.06
N LEU A 57 0.98 4.03 -6.14
CA LEU A 57 1.85 5.09 -6.64
C LEU A 57 1.59 5.36 -8.12
N ASP A 58 1.52 6.64 -8.48
CA ASP A 58 1.68 7.08 -9.86
C ASP A 58 3.03 7.77 -9.94
N VAL A 59 3.95 7.21 -10.73
CA VAL A 59 5.33 7.68 -10.79
C VAL A 59 5.75 7.96 -12.22
N ARG A 60 6.68 8.90 -12.38
CA ARG A 60 7.45 9.04 -13.61
C ARG A 60 8.57 7.99 -13.54
N ARG A 61 9.06 7.54 -14.68
CA ARG A 61 10.20 6.64 -14.83
C ARG A 61 11.03 6.46 -13.54
N TRP A 62 10.80 5.40 -12.83
CA TRP A 62 11.55 5.10 -11.62
C TRP A 62 12.07 3.67 -11.68
N PRO A 63 13.34 3.47 -12.13
CA PRO A 63 13.93 2.14 -12.09
C PRO A 63 13.89 1.55 -10.68
N ASP A 64 13.67 0.25 -10.60
CA ASP A 64 13.62 -0.47 -9.32
C ASP A 64 12.53 0.04 -8.36
N ILE A 65 11.38 0.46 -8.91
CA ILE A 65 10.28 0.97 -8.09
C ILE A 65 9.87 0.00 -7.00
N LYS A 66 9.85 -1.30 -7.28
CA LYS A 66 9.50 -2.31 -6.28
C LYS A 66 10.45 -2.25 -5.08
N SER A 67 11.75 -2.24 -5.32
CA SER A 67 12.76 -2.14 -4.28
C SER A 67 12.65 -0.84 -3.49
N LYS A 68 12.38 0.26 -4.19
CA LYS A 68 12.23 1.59 -3.57
C LYS A 68 11.00 1.64 -2.68
N ALA A 69 9.88 1.09 -3.13
CA ALA A 69 8.64 1.05 -2.35
C ALA A 69 8.79 0.15 -1.12
N LEU A 70 9.45 -1.00 -1.26
CA LEU A 70 9.75 -1.87 -0.12
C LEU A 70 10.67 -1.17 0.88
N ALA A 71 11.70 -0.46 0.40
CA ALA A 71 12.60 0.29 1.27
C ALA A 71 11.86 1.39 2.03
N PHE A 72 10.93 2.08 1.38
CA PHE A 72 10.10 3.07 2.04
C PHE A 72 9.30 2.46 3.21
N LEU A 73 8.63 1.34 2.97
CA LEU A 73 7.87 0.66 4.02
C LEU A 73 8.76 0.19 5.16
N ARG A 74 9.91 -0.43 4.84
CA ARG A 74 10.84 -0.87 5.86
C ARG A 74 11.32 0.28 6.73
N ASP A 75 11.69 1.40 6.10
CA ASP A 75 12.21 2.56 6.83
C ASP A 75 11.14 3.18 7.72
N VAL A 76 9.95 3.38 7.19
CA VAL A 76 8.85 4.03 7.93
C VAL A 76 8.35 3.15 9.08
N LYS A 77 8.30 1.84 8.88
CA LYS A 77 7.79 0.90 9.88
C LYS A 77 8.88 0.23 10.72
N GLY A 78 10.15 0.51 10.45
CA GLY A 78 11.26 -0.09 11.19
C GLY A 78 11.36 -1.59 11.02
N LEU A 79 11.02 -2.11 9.84
CA LEU A 79 11.05 -3.55 9.59
C LEU A 79 12.45 -4.04 9.29
N PRO A 80 12.80 -5.28 9.73
CA PRO A 80 14.09 -5.86 9.36
C PRO A 80 14.19 -6.07 7.85
N PRO A 81 15.36 -5.81 7.24
CA PRO A 81 15.53 -6.00 5.80
C PRO A 81 15.29 -7.47 5.39
N GLY A 82 14.46 -7.65 4.36
CA GLY A 82 14.19 -8.94 3.74
C GLY A 82 13.26 -9.86 4.48
N GLU A 83 12.95 -9.60 5.74
CA GLU A 83 12.15 -10.52 6.57
C GLU A 83 10.72 -10.70 6.07
N PHE A 84 10.11 -9.62 5.58
CA PHE A 84 8.72 -9.66 5.14
C PHE A 84 8.55 -9.52 3.62
N ASP A 85 9.63 -9.53 2.85
CA ASP A 85 9.57 -9.27 1.41
C ASP A 85 8.67 -10.26 0.68
N ASP A 86 8.65 -11.52 1.09
CA ASP A 86 7.82 -12.57 0.48
C ASP A 86 6.35 -12.45 0.83
N LYS A 87 5.98 -11.60 1.78
CA LYS A 87 4.59 -11.35 2.16
C LYS A 87 3.94 -10.26 1.33
N PHE A 88 4.74 -9.46 0.62
CA PHE A 88 4.25 -8.35 -0.19
C PHE A 88 3.92 -8.80 -1.61
N ARG A 89 2.85 -8.23 -2.13
CA ARG A 89 2.42 -8.41 -3.51
C ARG A 89 2.68 -7.11 -4.27
N PHE A 90 3.26 -7.22 -5.47
CA PHE A 90 3.55 -6.07 -6.31
C PHE A 90 2.77 -6.17 -7.61
N LEU A 91 2.00 -5.14 -7.92
CA LEU A 91 1.17 -5.06 -9.11
C LEU A 91 1.53 -3.82 -9.91
N GLN A 92 1.43 -3.92 -11.25
CA GLN A 92 1.79 -2.83 -12.15
C GLN A 92 0.65 -2.53 -13.13
N GLU A 93 0.53 -1.26 -13.49
CA GLU A 93 -0.34 -0.76 -14.55
C GLU A 93 -1.80 -1.22 -14.35
N ALA A 94 -2.40 -1.84 -15.37
CA ALA A 94 -3.79 -2.27 -15.33
C ALA A 94 -4.09 -3.20 -14.17
N ALA A 95 -3.16 -4.07 -13.79
CA ALA A 95 -3.34 -4.98 -12.64
C ALA A 95 -3.45 -4.20 -11.34
N ALA A 96 -2.65 -3.15 -11.16
CA ALA A 96 -2.72 -2.29 -9.98
C ALA A 96 -4.06 -1.57 -9.91
N VAL A 97 -4.52 -1.03 -11.02
CA VAL A 97 -5.80 -0.31 -11.09
C VAL A 97 -6.97 -1.26 -10.81
N ARG A 98 -6.96 -2.44 -11.42
CA ARG A 98 -8.01 -3.45 -11.17
C ARG A 98 -8.05 -3.86 -9.71
N HIS A 99 -6.89 -4.02 -9.09
CA HIS A 99 -6.82 -4.40 -7.68
C HIS A 99 -7.42 -3.30 -6.80
N LEU A 100 -7.10 -2.03 -7.08
CA LEU A 100 -7.66 -0.90 -6.32
C LEU A 100 -9.19 -0.88 -6.42
N PHE A 101 -9.73 -1.06 -7.61
CA PHE A 101 -11.19 -1.11 -7.79
C PHE A 101 -11.81 -2.30 -7.06
N ALA A 102 -11.17 -3.46 -7.10
CA ALA A 102 -11.66 -4.65 -6.40
C ALA A 102 -11.66 -4.43 -4.88
N VAL A 103 -10.62 -3.81 -4.34
CA VAL A 103 -10.53 -3.46 -2.93
C VAL A 103 -11.64 -2.48 -2.54
N ALA A 104 -11.83 -1.43 -3.34
CA ALA A 104 -12.87 -0.43 -3.09
C ALA A 104 -14.28 -1.03 -3.16
N ALA A 105 -14.49 -2.02 -4.05
CA ALA A 105 -15.77 -2.70 -4.20
C ALA A 105 -15.99 -3.79 -3.12
N GLY A 106 -14.98 -4.11 -2.33
CA GLY A 106 -15.07 -5.12 -1.27
C GLY A 106 -14.83 -6.55 -1.69
N THR A 107 -14.52 -6.81 -2.98
CA THR A 107 -14.33 -8.17 -3.47
C THR A 107 -13.03 -8.82 -2.99
N GLU A 108 -12.06 -8.01 -2.60
CA GLU A 108 -10.78 -8.47 -2.05
C GLU A 108 -10.74 -8.40 -0.53
N SER A 109 -11.85 -8.03 0.11
CA SER A 109 -11.91 -7.90 1.56
C SER A 109 -12.24 -9.23 2.23
N GLN A 110 -11.72 -9.44 3.44
CA GLN A 110 -12.07 -10.57 4.28
C GLN A 110 -13.55 -10.49 4.68
N VAL A 111 -14.04 -9.25 4.87
CA VAL A 111 -15.45 -8.97 5.10
C VAL A 111 -15.96 -8.15 3.92
N VAL A 112 -16.93 -8.69 3.18
CA VAL A 112 -17.50 -8.02 2.01
C VAL A 112 -18.16 -6.71 2.44
N GLY A 113 -17.89 -5.63 1.71
CA GLY A 113 -18.45 -4.32 1.99
C GLY A 113 -17.75 -3.56 3.12
N GLU A 114 -16.47 -3.82 3.34
CA GLU A 114 -15.67 -3.15 4.35
C GLU A 114 -15.69 -1.62 4.15
N THR A 115 -16.42 -0.90 5.00
CA THR A 115 -16.64 0.55 4.86
C THR A 115 -15.39 1.36 5.13
N GLU A 116 -14.49 0.85 5.97
CA GLU A 116 -13.22 1.51 6.28
C GLU A 116 -12.36 1.68 5.03
N ILE A 117 -12.26 0.63 4.20
CA ILE A 117 -11.51 0.68 2.96
C ILE A 117 -12.11 1.70 2.00
N LEU A 118 -13.43 1.68 1.84
CA LEU A 118 -14.12 2.62 0.95
C LEU A 118 -13.87 4.06 1.39
N GLY A 119 -13.91 4.34 2.69
CA GLY A 119 -13.61 5.65 3.23
C GLY A 119 -12.18 6.09 2.93
N GLN A 120 -11.21 5.19 3.06
CA GLN A 120 -9.81 5.49 2.76
C GLN A 120 -9.59 5.76 1.27
N VAL A 121 -10.25 5.00 0.39
CA VAL A 121 -10.17 5.25 -1.05
C VAL A 121 -10.72 6.63 -1.39
N ARG A 122 -11.86 7.00 -0.84
CA ARG A 122 -12.44 8.33 -1.04
C ARG A 122 -11.52 9.45 -0.56
N ALA A 123 -10.88 9.27 0.59
CA ALA A 123 -9.98 10.26 1.15
C ALA A 123 -8.70 10.41 0.32
N ALA A 124 -8.23 9.34 -0.34
CA ALA A 124 -7.04 9.35 -1.18
C ALA A 124 -7.26 10.02 -2.53
N PHE A 125 -8.48 9.97 -3.04
CA PHE A 125 -8.85 10.49 -4.37
C PHE A 125 -9.98 11.53 -4.30
#